data_95f20651d59e6e4e9dca33fe150b73f3
#
_entry.id   95f20651d59e6e4e9dca33fe150b73f3
#
_cell.length_a   1.000
_cell.length_b   1.000
_cell.length_c   1.000
_cell.angle_alpha   90.00
_cell.angle_beta   90.00
_cell.angle_gamma   90.00
#
_symmetry.space_group_name_H-M   'P 1'
#
loop_
_entity.id
_entity.type
_entity.pdbx_description
1 polymer ?
#
loop_
_entity_poly.entity_id
_entity_poly.type
_entity_poly.pdbx_seq_one_letter_code
_entity_poly.pdbx_strand_id
1 'polypeptide(L)'
;MIGVAWMVIAASLLGCSAFAEVTETFKIVNWNVLYGFNHKKSVKQGANWIKKQAADVVALQELNGHNQVGFKELASEWGHDHAAILKKGGFPVGLTSNKPIEVIERRVKDFHHGYLHCKTHGIHFFVVHFWPGKYWEADWILDKTAPLIERGEKVVILGDFNGNSRKDEDFLIANATLRKRDYTFVDKVEAKGFVDIVHKHDPEAKISQPSPITIPRWTKDLKELKLKRYRIDFVFADKSFAEQSHSGTISLAREIETISDHYPVIVEFNGALSP
;
A
#
# COMPACT_ATOMS: atom_id res chain seq x y z
N MET A 1 18.92 50.24 -67.46
CA MET A 1 18.18 48.97 -67.11
C MET A 1 18.77 48.50 -65.78
N ILE A 2 17.95 48.67 -64.75
CA ILE A 2 18.38 48.41 -63.34
C ILE A 2 17.69 47.10 -62.98
N GLY A 3 18.50 46.04 -62.74
CA GLY A 3 18.02 44.73 -62.29
C GLY A 3 17.82 44.71 -60.78
N VAL A 4 16.63 44.44 -60.30
CA VAL A 4 16.31 44.23 -58.86
C VAL A 4 16.46 42.76 -58.55
N ALA A 5 17.41 42.43 -57.64
CA ALA A 5 17.57 41.11 -57.10
C ALA A 5 16.64 40.89 -55.91
N TRP A 6 15.77 39.86 -55.96
CA TRP A 6 14.91 39.42 -54.87
C TRP A 6 15.68 38.43 -53.98
N MET A 7 15.93 38.83 -52.74
CA MET A 7 16.52 37.95 -51.70
C MET A 7 15.40 37.20 -51.03
N VAL A 8 15.33 35.87 -51.22
CA VAL A 8 14.38 34.98 -50.51
C VAL A 8 15.03 34.59 -49.20
N ILE A 9 14.45 35.06 -48.08
CA ILE A 9 14.85 34.62 -46.73
C ILE A 9 14.01 33.38 -46.40
N ALA A 10 14.65 32.22 -46.39
CA ALA A 10 14.05 30.99 -45.89
C ALA A 10 14.12 30.99 -44.36
N ALA A 11 13.00 31.19 -43.66
CA ALA A 11 12.88 31.02 -42.25
C ALA A 11 12.71 29.53 -41.93
N SER A 12 13.73 28.88 -41.42
CA SER A 12 13.67 27.52 -40.89
C SER A 12 12.99 27.51 -39.51
N LEU A 13 11.74 27.11 -39.49
CA LEU A 13 11.01 26.78 -38.26
C LEU A 13 11.58 25.48 -37.66
N LEU A 14 12.49 25.59 -36.71
CA LEU A 14 12.85 24.49 -35.82
C LEU A 14 11.69 24.23 -34.89
N GLY A 15 10.84 23.28 -35.26
CA GLY A 15 9.83 22.74 -34.38
C GLY A 15 10.48 21.97 -33.22
N CYS A 16 10.56 22.58 -32.06
CA CYS A 16 10.93 21.91 -30.82
C CYS A 16 9.73 21.03 -30.41
N SER A 17 9.75 19.74 -30.82
CA SER A 17 8.84 18.73 -30.26
C SER A 17 9.27 18.51 -28.82
N ALA A 18 8.54 19.08 -27.87
CA ALA A 18 8.65 18.68 -26.48
C ALA A 18 8.14 17.24 -26.40
N PHE A 19 9.04 16.27 -26.38
CA PHE A 19 8.73 14.94 -25.94
C PHE A 19 8.32 15.08 -24.47
N ALA A 20 7.05 14.84 -24.15
CA ALA A 20 6.62 14.65 -22.77
C ALA A 20 7.44 13.47 -22.24
N GLU A 21 8.32 13.73 -21.30
CA GLU A 21 9.07 12.72 -20.58
C GLU A 21 8.03 11.85 -19.88
N VAL A 22 7.84 10.62 -20.33
CA VAL A 22 7.00 9.64 -19.64
C VAL A 22 7.72 9.33 -18.35
N THR A 23 7.38 10.04 -17.28
CA THR A 23 7.89 9.74 -15.95
C THR A 23 7.39 8.35 -15.57
N GLU A 24 8.33 7.39 -15.48
CA GLU A 24 8.00 6.06 -14.99
C GLU A 24 7.31 6.19 -13.62
N THR A 25 6.20 5.50 -13.43
CA THR A 25 5.46 5.48 -12.17
C THR A 25 5.86 4.25 -11.40
N PHE A 26 6.19 4.42 -10.11
CA PHE A 26 6.39 3.33 -9.17
C PHE A 26 5.12 3.13 -8.34
N LYS A 27 4.51 1.96 -8.45
CA LYS A 27 3.21 1.65 -7.85
C LYS A 27 3.29 0.59 -6.76
N ILE A 28 2.65 0.85 -5.63
CA ILE A 28 2.50 -0.07 -4.50
C ILE A 28 1.02 -0.38 -4.28
N VAL A 29 0.71 -1.66 -4.08
CA VAL A 29 -0.58 -2.13 -3.57
C VAL A 29 -0.39 -2.73 -2.18
N ASN A 30 -1.22 -2.32 -1.22
CA ASN A 30 -1.32 -2.92 0.10
C ASN A 30 -2.73 -3.46 0.33
N TRP A 31 -2.87 -4.74 0.74
CA TRP A 31 -4.17 -5.37 0.90
C TRP A 31 -4.20 -6.50 1.93
N ASN A 32 -5.07 -6.40 2.92
CA ASN A 32 -5.46 -7.54 3.75
C ASN A 32 -6.44 -8.42 2.94
N VAL A 33 -6.08 -9.68 2.72
CA VAL A 33 -6.78 -10.58 1.79
C VAL A 33 -7.67 -11.62 2.48
N LEU A 34 -8.10 -11.36 3.69
CA LEU A 34 -9.06 -12.18 4.44
C LEU A 34 -8.74 -13.68 4.38
N TYR A 35 -7.94 -14.18 5.32
CA TYR A 35 -7.60 -15.61 5.42
C TYR A 35 -7.12 -16.23 4.11
N GLY A 36 -6.24 -15.52 3.34
CA GLY A 36 -5.70 -15.99 2.08
C GLY A 36 -6.73 -15.98 0.94
N PHE A 37 -7.33 -14.82 0.69
CA PHE A 37 -8.37 -14.57 -0.31
C PHE A 37 -9.68 -15.33 -0.02
N ASN A 38 -10.38 -14.88 1.03
CA ASN A 38 -11.66 -15.45 1.48
C ASN A 38 -11.55 -16.96 1.74
N HIS A 39 -10.65 -17.34 2.65
CA HIS A 39 -10.41 -18.76 2.95
C HIS A 39 -10.05 -19.58 1.71
N LYS A 40 -9.24 -19.00 0.81
CA LYS A 40 -8.81 -19.57 -0.50
C LYS A 40 -9.90 -19.73 -1.54
N LYS A 41 -11.10 -19.25 -1.31
CA LYS A 41 -12.22 -19.36 -2.27
C LYS A 41 -12.10 -18.38 -3.44
N SER A 42 -11.37 -17.28 -3.27
CA SER A 42 -11.27 -16.17 -4.23
C SER A 42 -9.82 -15.89 -4.67
N VAL A 43 -8.91 -16.87 -4.57
CA VAL A 43 -7.48 -16.69 -4.94
C VAL A 43 -7.32 -16.21 -6.38
N LYS A 44 -7.99 -16.86 -7.33
CA LYS A 44 -7.91 -16.49 -8.76
C LYS A 44 -8.46 -15.09 -9.04
N GLN A 45 -9.57 -14.72 -8.40
CA GLN A 45 -10.16 -13.39 -8.52
C GLN A 45 -9.23 -12.32 -7.94
N GLY A 46 -8.65 -12.57 -6.76
CA GLY A 46 -7.67 -11.69 -6.12
C GLY A 46 -6.41 -11.51 -6.98
N ALA A 47 -5.84 -12.61 -7.48
CA ALA A 47 -4.68 -12.56 -8.35
C ALA A 47 -4.96 -11.78 -9.66
N ASN A 48 -6.11 -12.01 -10.29
CA ASN A 48 -6.52 -11.27 -11.48
C ASN A 48 -6.71 -9.77 -11.21
N TRP A 49 -7.26 -9.42 -10.03
CA TRP A 49 -7.40 -8.02 -9.64
C TRP A 49 -6.04 -7.36 -9.45
N ILE A 50 -5.12 -8.01 -8.70
CA ILE A 50 -3.76 -7.51 -8.51
C ILE A 50 -3.04 -7.34 -9.84
N LYS A 51 -3.14 -8.32 -10.75
CA LYS A 51 -2.54 -8.25 -12.09
C LYS A 51 -2.95 -7.01 -12.87
N LYS A 52 -4.24 -6.63 -12.80
CA LYS A 52 -4.76 -5.43 -13.49
C LYS A 52 -4.17 -4.13 -12.92
N GLN A 53 -3.67 -4.13 -11.68
CA GLN A 53 -3.06 -2.96 -11.09
C GLN A 53 -1.68 -2.66 -11.69
N ALA A 54 -1.00 -3.65 -12.27
CA ALA A 54 0.35 -3.55 -12.80
C ALA A 54 1.31 -2.89 -11.77
N ALA A 55 1.20 -3.29 -10.50
CA ALA A 55 1.99 -2.73 -9.41
C ALA A 55 3.42 -3.29 -9.44
N ASP A 56 4.40 -2.50 -8.99
CA ASP A 56 5.80 -2.92 -8.85
C ASP A 56 6.03 -3.70 -7.56
N VAL A 57 5.26 -3.34 -6.51
CA VAL A 57 5.29 -3.99 -5.20
C VAL A 57 3.87 -4.25 -4.71
N VAL A 58 3.64 -5.46 -4.18
CA VAL A 58 2.38 -5.83 -3.53
C VAL A 58 2.67 -6.35 -2.13
N ALA A 59 2.10 -5.69 -1.13
CA ALA A 59 2.13 -6.12 0.27
C ALA A 59 0.77 -6.70 0.67
N LEU A 60 0.77 -7.89 1.24
CA LEU A 60 -0.44 -8.60 1.62
C LEU A 60 -0.42 -8.97 3.10
N GLN A 61 -1.59 -8.90 3.76
CA GLN A 61 -1.81 -9.40 5.10
C GLN A 61 -2.80 -10.55 5.06
N GLU A 62 -2.79 -11.36 6.12
CA GLU A 62 -3.62 -12.57 6.23
C GLU A 62 -3.38 -13.60 5.12
N LEU A 63 -2.14 -13.88 4.79
CA LEU A 63 -1.75 -14.94 3.85
C LEU A 63 -1.91 -16.35 4.45
N ASN A 64 -3.02 -16.58 5.17
CA ASN A 64 -3.31 -17.84 5.84
C ASN A 64 -3.29 -19.02 4.85
N GLY A 65 -2.58 -20.08 5.24
CA GLY A 65 -2.47 -21.30 4.43
C GLY A 65 -1.51 -21.20 3.25
N HIS A 66 -0.79 -20.08 3.07
CA HIS A 66 0.32 -19.97 2.15
C HIS A 66 1.65 -20.21 2.87
N ASN A 67 2.61 -20.78 2.14
CA ASN A 67 4.02 -20.86 2.54
C ASN A 67 4.89 -20.15 1.51
N GLN A 68 6.22 -20.12 1.69
CA GLN A 68 7.12 -19.39 0.81
C GLN A 68 7.02 -19.86 -0.67
N VAL A 69 6.92 -21.16 -0.91
CA VAL A 69 6.83 -21.71 -2.27
C VAL A 69 5.49 -21.33 -2.91
N GLY A 70 4.38 -21.66 -2.26
CA GLY A 70 3.05 -21.37 -2.81
C GLY A 70 2.77 -19.85 -2.90
N PHE A 71 3.39 -19.02 -2.07
CA PHE A 71 3.27 -17.57 -2.21
C PHE A 71 4.08 -17.03 -3.39
N LYS A 72 5.25 -17.61 -3.69
CA LYS A 72 6.03 -17.28 -4.88
C LYS A 72 5.29 -17.71 -6.17
N GLU A 73 4.71 -18.90 -6.19
CA GLU A 73 3.88 -19.38 -7.29
C GLU A 73 2.68 -18.45 -7.53
N LEU A 74 1.99 -18.06 -6.45
CA LEU A 74 0.88 -17.14 -6.53
C LEU A 74 1.31 -15.75 -7.05
N ALA A 75 2.47 -15.24 -6.64
CA ALA A 75 3.01 -13.96 -7.09
C ALA A 75 3.24 -13.94 -8.61
N SER A 76 3.61 -15.06 -9.22
CA SER A 76 3.81 -15.15 -10.67
C SER A 76 2.54 -14.93 -11.48
N GLU A 77 1.35 -15.17 -10.91
CA GLU A 77 0.07 -14.91 -11.54
C GLU A 77 -0.16 -13.44 -11.91
N TRP A 78 0.45 -12.53 -11.15
CA TRP A 78 0.42 -11.07 -11.43
C TRP A 78 1.75 -10.50 -11.93
N GLY A 79 2.69 -11.37 -12.32
CA GLY A 79 3.94 -10.97 -12.96
C GLY A 79 5.08 -10.66 -12.01
N HIS A 80 5.03 -11.08 -10.74
CA HIS A 80 6.11 -10.91 -9.80
C HIS A 80 6.93 -12.18 -9.63
N ASP A 81 8.22 -12.13 -9.98
CA ASP A 81 9.16 -13.24 -9.84
C ASP A 81 9.73 -13.38 -8.42
N HIS A 82 9.56 -12.35 -7.61
CA HIS A 82 10.11 -12.28 -6.26
C HIS A 82 9.01 -12.17 -5.22
N ALA A 83 9.10 -12.99 -4.16
CA ALA A 83 8.16 -13.01 -3.06
C ALA A 83 8.86 -13.34 -1.74
N ALA A 84 8.41 -12.74 -0.65
CA ALA A 84 8.82 -13.05 0.71
C ALA A 84 7.60 -13.11 1.62
N ILE A 85 7.43 -14.20 2.39
CA ILE A 85 6.40 -14.35 3.40
C ILE A 85 7.04 -14.42 4.78
N LEU A 86 6.39 -13.82 5.77
CA LEU A 86 6.89 -13.74 7.14
C LEU A 86 7.04 -15.11 7.80
N LYS A 87 5.97 -15.94 7.74
CA LYS A 87 5.87 -17.21 8.44
C LYS A 87 4.86 -18.14 7.78
N LYS A 88 4.86 -19.43 8.12
CA LYS A 88 3.97 -20.43 7.53
C LYS A 88 2.56 -20.45 8.14
N GLY A 89 2.36 -20.03 9.38
CA GLY A 89 1.10 -20.18 10.09
C GLY A 89 0.58 -18.89 10.73
N GLY A 90 -0.63 -18.96 11.28
CA GLY A 90 -1.33 -17.81 11.85
C GLY A 90 -1.76 -16.82 10.76
N PHE A 91 -1.52 -15.54 10.98
CA PHE A 91 -1.85 -14.44 10.06
C PHE A 91 -0.55 -13.86 9.46
N PRO A 92 0.06 -14.52 8.46
CA PRO A 92 1.31 -14.03 7.90
C PRO A 92 1.09 -12.82 7.01
N VAL A 93 2.07 -11.93 7.03
CA VAL A 93 2.23 -10.87 6.03
C VAL A 93 3.24 -11.29 4.98
N GLY A 94 3.18 -10.70 3.79
CA GLY A 94 4.13 -10.96 2.72
C GLY A 94 4.29 -9.78 1.78
N LEU A 95 5.40 -9.79 1.05
CA LEU A 95 5.73 -8.81 0.01
C LEU A 95 6.08 -9.54 -1.29
N THR A 96 5.61 -9.02 -2.41
CA THR A 96 6.03 -9.45 -3.74
C THR A 96 6.49 -8.28 -4.57
N SER A 97 7.39 -8.51 -5.53
CA SER A 97 7.97 -7.47 -6.36
C SER A 97 8.37 -8.00 -7.74
N ASN A 98 8.32 -7.12 -8.75
CA ASN A 98 8.88 -7.36 -10.08
C ASN A 98 10.41 -7.24 -10.12
N LYS A 99 11.05 -6.80 -9.01
CA LYS A 99 12.51 -6.76 -8.82
C LYS A 99 12.94 -7.61 -7.61
N PRO A 100 14.23 -7.98 -7.51
CA PRO A 100 14.76 -8.77 -6.41
C PRO A 100 14.38 -8.19 -5.03
N ILE A 101 14.03 -9.08 -4.10
CA ILE A 101 13.74 -8.75 -2.70
C ILE A 101 14.89 -9.24 -1.82
N GLU A 102 15.52 -8.32 -1.11
CA GLU A 102 16.38 -8.62 0.02
C GLU A 102 15.51 -8.72 1.29
N VAL A 103 15.50 -9.87 1.94
CA VAL A 103 14.81 -10.04 3.22
C VAL A 103 15.78 -9.71 4.34
N ILE A 104 15.55 -8.60 5.04
CA ILE A 104 16.39 -8.09 6.11
C ILE A 104 16.02 -8.73 7.45
N GLU A 105 14.72 -8.78 7.76
CA GLU A 105 14.24 -9.38 9.01
C GLU A 105 12.85 -10.01 8.85
N ARG A 106 12.69 -11.19 9.46
CA ARG A 106 11.40 -11.83 9.76
C ARG A 106 11.23 -11.86 11.28
N ARG A 107 10.44 -10.95 11.82
CA ARG A 107 10.22 -10.87 13.27
C ARG A 107 8.88 -11.46 13.64
N VAL A 108 8.92 -12.58 14.39
CA VAL A 108 7.71 -13.25 14.91
C VAL A 108 7.72 -13.28 16.42
N LYS A 109 8.91 -13.55 17.00
CA LYS A 109 9.07 -13.64 18.47
C LYS A 109 8.71 -12.30 19.12
N ASP A 110 7.93 -12.36 20.19
CA ASP A 110 7.46 -11.23 20.98
C ASP A 110 6.48 -10.28 20.25
N PHE A 111 5.97 -10.62 19.07
CA PHE A 111 4.96 -9.89 18.32
C PHE A 111 3.66 -10.70 18.21
N HIS A 112 2.52 -10.02 18.11
CA HIS A 112 1.23 -10.71 17.95
C HIS A 112 1.15 -11.42 16.59
N HIS A 113 1.29 -10.67 15.50
CA HIS A 113 1.35 -11.25 14.15
C HIS A 113 2.75 -11.28 13.59
N GLY A 114 3.63 -10.39 14.03
CA GLY A 114 4.97 -10.17 13.51
C GLY A 114 5.03 -9.13 12.40
N TYR A 115 6.24 -8.82 11.94
CA TYR A 115 6.45 -7.97 10.77
C TYR A 115 7.53 -8.55 9.85
N LEU A 116 7.46 -8.14 8.59
CA LEU A 116 8.44 -8.48 7.57
C LEU A 116 9.15 -7.20 7.12
N HIS A 117 10.49 -7.17 7.27
CA HIS A 117 11.32 -6.10 6.75
C HIS A 117 12.07 -6.58 5.53
N CYS A 118 11.78 -5.95 4.38
CA CYS A 118 12.42 -6.23 3.09
C CYS A 118 12.97 -4.96 2.46
N LYS A 119 13.93 -5.12 1.55
CA LYS A 119 14.40 -4.05 0.65
C LYS A 119 14.21 -4.49 -0.80
N THR A 120 13.58 -3.66 -1.62
CA THR A 120 13.44 -3.80 -3.08
C THR A 120 13.28 -2.42 -3.70
N HIS A 121 13.65 -2.22 -4.96
CA HIS A 121 13.63 -0.90 -5.61
C HIS A 121 14.37 0.21 -4.84
N GLY A 122 15.39 -0.13 -4.05
CA GLY A 122 16.09 0.83 -3.20
C GLY A 122 15.26 1.34 -1.99
N ILE A 123 14.11 0.73 -1.68
CA ILE A 123 13.19 1.14 -0.61
C ILE A 123 13.13 0.04 0.45
N HIS A 124 13.15 0.44 1.73
CA HIS A 124 12.86 -0.42 2.87
C HIS A 124 11.36 -0.49 3.13
N PHE A 125 10.81 -1.69 3.15
CA PHE A 125 9.40 -1.97 3.42
C PHE A 125 9.26 -2.69 4.75
N PHE A 126 8.49 -2.11 5.67
CA PHE A 126 8.03 -2.76 6.89
C PHE A 126 6.56 -3.15 6.70
N VAL A 127 6.32 -4.43 6.39
CA VAL A 127 4.97 -4.96 6.19
C VAL A 127 4.43 -5.43 7.53
N VAL A 128 3.31 -4.83 7.96
CA VAL A 128 2.74 -5.02 9.29
C VAL A 128 1.30 -5.54 9.22
N HIS A 129 0.88 -6.21 10.30
CA HIS A 129 -0.51 -6.45 10.66
C HIS A 129 -0.58 -6.31 12.18
N PHE A 130 -0.89 -5.10 12.66
CA PHE A 130 -0.90 -4.79 14.09
C PHE A 130 -2.13 -5.38 14.79
N TRP A 131 -2.02 -5.51 16.11
CA TRP A 131 -3.11 -5.96 16.96
C TRP A 131 -3.38 -4.94 18.06
N PRO A 132 -4.66 -4.53 18.28
CA PRO A 132 -5.01 -3.54 19.30
C PRO A 132 -4.44 -3.89 20.67
N GLY A 133 -3.87 -2.89 21.35
CA GLY A 133 -3.22 -3.06 22.66
C GLY A 133 -1.76 -3.51 22.62
N LYS A 134 -1.19 -3.83 21.45
CA LYS A 134 0.22 -4.18 21.29
C LYS A 134 1.04 -3.01 20.71
N TYR A 135 0.82 -1.81 21.24
CA TYR A 135 1.37 -0.56 20.70
C TYR A 135 2.89 -0.46 20.69
N TRP A 136 3.59 -1.19 21.55
CA TRP A 136 5.04 -1.30 21.56
C TRP A 136 5.62 -1.92 20.27
N GLU A 137 4.81 -2.67 19.51
CA GLU A 137 5.21 -3.20 18.21
C GLU A 137 5.54 -2.08 17.22
N ALA A 138 4.78 -0.98 17.26
CA ALA A 138 5.08 0.21 16.46
C ALA A 138 6.37 0.89 16.92
N ASP A 139 6.58 1.06 18.23
CA ASP A 139 7.81 1.67 18.77
C ASP A 139 9.05 0.89 18.29
N TRP A 140 9.02 -0.44 18.37
CA TRP A 140 10.09 -1.31 17.90
C TRP A 140 10.43 -1.08 16.42
N ILE A 141 9.40 -0.99 15.55
CA ILE A 141 9.58 -0.76 14.12
C ILE A 141 10.14 0.65 13.89
N LEU A 142 9.61 1.66 14.56
CA LEU A 142 10.04 3.05 14.44
C LEU A 142 11.50 3.25 14.86
N ASP A 143 11.96 2.55 15.91
CA ASP A 143 13.38 2.54 16.32
C ASP A 143 14.29 1.94 15.23
N LYS A 144 13.78 0.99 14.42
CA LYS A 144 14.50 0.43 13.27
C LYS A 144 14.52 1.36 12.06
N THR A 145 13.48 2.17 11.89
CA THR A 145 13.39 3.09 10.74
C THR A 145 14.28 4.32 10.90
N ALA A 146 14.49 4.82 12.11
CA ALA A 146 15.24 6.03 12.37
C ALA A 146 16.66 6.03 11.75
N PRO A 147 17.52 5.01 12.00
CA PRO A 147 18.86 4.99 11.41
C PRO A 147 18.87 4.81 9.88
N LEU A 148 17.80 4.26 9.27
CA LEU A 148 17.66 4.18 7.83
C LEU A 148 17.40 5.57 7.24
N ILE A 149 16.47 6.31 7.82
CA ILE A 149 16.11 7.68 7.40
C ILE A 149 17.30 8.63 7.59
N GLU A 150 18.04 8.51 8.69
CA GLU A 150 19.25 9.31 8.93
C GLU A 150 20.33 9.08 7.87
N ARG A 151 20.40 7.91 7.26
CA ARG A 151 21.30 7.61 6.11
C ARG A 151 20.72 8.03 4.76
N GLY A 152 19.52 8.64 4.73
CA GLY A 152 18.84 9.05 3.50
C GLY A 152 18.19 7.89 2.73
N GLU A 153 18.00 6.73 3.38
CA GLU A 153 17.32 5.60 2.77
C GLU A 153 15.80 5.81 2.80
N LYS A 154 15.12 5.38 1.74
CA LYS A 154 13.67 5.47 1.61
C LYS A 154 13.01 4.40 2.45
N VAL A 155 12.01 4.77 3.24
CA VAL A 155 11.32 3.85 4.17
C VAL A 155 9.80 3.94 4.02
N VAL A 156 9.17 2.78 3.90
CA VAL A 156 7.71 2.62 3.86
C VAL A 156 7.27 1.68 4.98
N ILE A 157 6.28 2.09 5.77
CA ILE A 157 5.54 1.24 6.72
C ILE A 157 4.14 1.08 6.17
N LEU A 158 3.71 -0.17 5.89
CA LEU A 158 2.42 -0.43 5.28
C LEU A 158 1.79 -1.71 5.81
N GLY A 159 0.46 -1.75 5.79
CA GLY A 159 -0.30 -2.92 6.24
C GLY A 159 -1.65 -2.58 6.84
N ASP A 160 -2.20 -3.58 7.52
CA ASP A 160 -3.36 -3.44 8.39
C ASP A 160 -2.89 -2.98 9.79
N PHE A 161 -3.23 -1.76 10.14
CA PHE A 161 -2.84 -1.15 11.43
C PHE A 161 -3.82 -1.49 12.55
N ASN A 162 -5.01 -2.02 12.22
CA ASN A 162 -6.09 -2.22 13.19
C ASN A 162 -6.31 -0.98 14.10
N GLY A 163 -6.00 0.19 13.59
CA GLY A 163 -6.07 1.49 14.25
C GLY A 163 -6.52 2.57 13.28
N ASN A 164 -7.02 3.69 13.80
CA ASN A 164 -7.59 4.78 13.02
C ASN A 164 -6.62 5.98 12.94
N SER A 165 -6.82 6.86 11.96
CA SER A 165 -6.19 8.18 11.90
C SER A 165 -7.08 9.25 12.53
N ARG A 166 -6.49 10.21 13.27
CA ARG A 166 -7.20 11.41 13.74
C ARG A 166 -7.66 12.29 12.58
N LYS A 167 -7.02 12.20 11.43
CA LYS A 167 -7.43 12.89 10.20
C LYS A 167 -8.78 12.40 9.67
N ASP A 168 -9.25 11.24 10.11
CA ASP A 168 -10.54 10.67 9.76
C ASP A 168 -11.59 10.85 10.86
N GLU A 169 -11.29 11.58 11.96
CA GLU A 169 -12.12 11.61 13.17
C GLU A 169 -13.55 12.09 12.92
N ASP A 170 -13.75 13.13 12.13
CA ASP A 170 -15.09 13.63 11.80
C ASP A 170 -15.93 12.58 11.07
N PHE A 171 -15.31 11.86 10.12
CA PHE A 171 -15.95 10.75 9.44
C PHE A 171 -16.29 9.61 10.42
N LEU A 172 -15.38 9.27 11.32
CA LEU A 172 -15.56 8.20 12.30
C LEU A 172 -16.68 8.54 13.30
N ILE A 173 -16.79 9.80 13.72
CA ILE A 173 -17.88 10.27 14.58
C ILE A 173 -19.22 10.15 13.87
N ALA A 174 -19.29 10.55 12.61
CA ALA A 174 -20.53 10.59 11.84
C ALA A 174 -20.99 9.19 11.36
N ASN A 175 -20.04 8.30 11.00
CA ASN A 175 -20.34 7.08 10.25
C ASN A 175 -19.93 5.78 10.94
N ALA A 176 -18.86 5.76 11.74
CA ALA A 176 -18.34 4.54 12.38
C ALA A 176 -18.84 4.38 13.83
N THR A 177 -20.10 4.68 14.09
CA THR A 177 -20.66 4.80 15.45
C THR A 177 -20.69 3.48 16.24
N LEU A 178 -20.62 2.34 15.57
CA LEU A 178 -20.60 1.02 16.20
C LEU A 178 -19.18 0.44 16.39
N ARG A 179 -18.13 1.26 16.16
CA ARG A 179 -16.74 0.82 16.32
C ARG A 179 -16.03 1.63 17.40
N LYS A 180 -15.21 0.93 18.20
CA LYS A 180 -14.26 1.59 19.09
C LYS A 180 -13.13 2.21 18.25
N ARG A 181 -12.85 3.48 18.49
CA ARG A 181 -11.77 4.22 17.86
C ARG A 181 -10.47 4.02 18.63
N ASP A 182 -9.39 3.81 17.92
CA ASP A 182 -8.04 3.69 18.46
C ASP A 182 -7.04 4.34 17.51
N TYR A 183 -6.40 5.41 17.95
CA TYR A 183 -5.48 6.21 17.14
C TYR A 183 -4.00 5.88 17.41
N THR A 184 -3.72 5.05 18.42
CA THR A 184 -2.41 4.93 19.02
C THR A 184 -1.32 4.50 18.02
N PHE A 185 -1.58 3.53 17.15
CA PHE A 185 -0.60 3.09 16.15
C PHE A 185 -0.29 4.21 15.15
N VAL A 186 -1.33 4.85 14.62
CA VAL A 186 -1.19 5.90 13.60
C VAL A 186 -0.53 7.14 14.21
N ASP A 187 -0.96 7.57 15.41
CA ASP A 187 -0.34 8.70 16.13
C ASP A 187 1.17 8.50 16.33
N LYS A 188 1.61 7.28 16.68
CA LYS A 188 3.04 6.97 16.86
C LYS A 188 3.83 7.11 15.56
N VAL A 189 3.29 6.59 14.46
CA VAL A 189 3.95 6.63 13.15
C VAL A 189 4.02 8.07 12.62
N GLU A 190 2.92 8.83 12.71
CA GLU A 190 2.88 10.23 12.29
C GLU A 190 3.77 11.13 13.16
N ALA A 191 3.86 10.88 14.47
CA ALA A 191 4.75 11.61 15.37
C ALA A 191 6.24 11.44 15.03
N LYS A 192 6.63 10.40 14.30
CA LYS A 192 7.98 10.18 13.78
C LYS A 192 8.21 10.78 12.39
N GLY A 193 7.25 11.56 11.88
CA GLY A 193 7.36 12.28 10.62
C GLY A 193 6.99 11.47 9.37
N PHE A 194 6.43 10.28 9.53
CA PHE A 194 5.88 9.55 8.40
C PHE A 194 4.59 10.20 7.88
N VAL A 195 4.43 10.18 6.57
CA VAL A 195 3.30 10.78 5.87
C VAL A 195 2.34 9.69 5.38
N ASP A 196 1.07 9.81 5.73
CA ASP A 196 -0.02 9.00 5.18
C ASP A 196 -0.26 9.41 3.71
N ILE A 197 0.13 8.53 2.78
CA ILE A 197 0.09 8.84 1.35
C ILE A 197 -1.33 8.91 0.82
N VAL A 198 -2.25 8.10 1.33
CA VAL A 198 -3.66 8.19 0.94
C VAL A 198 -4.23 9.53 1.36
N HIS A 199 -4.11 9.90 2.63
CA HIS A 199 -4.66 11.16 3.10
C HIS A 199 -4.05 12.38 2.41
N LYS A 200 -2.77 12.31 2.03
CA LYS A 200 -2.08 13.38 1.28
C LYS A 200 -2.74 13.67 -0.08
N HIS A 201 -3.22 12.63 -0.78
CA HIS A 201 -3.73 12.75 -2.16
C HIS A 201 -5.24 12.61 -2.29
N ASP A 202 -5.87 11.83 -1.39
CA ASP A 202 -7.31 11.60 -1.37
C ASP A 202 -7.81 11.60 0.10
N PRO A 203 -7.97 12.78 0.70
CA PRO A 203 -8.41 12.91 2.09
C PRO A 203 -9.84 12.39 2.32
N GLU A 204 -10.62 12.14 1.25
CA GLU A 204 -11.96 11.57 1.33
C GLU A 204 -11.99 10.04 1.26
N ALA A 205 -10.86 9.38 0.97
CA ALA A 205 -10.73 7.92 1.01
C ALA A 205 -10.64 7.41 2.46
N LYS A 206 -11.76 7.37 3.17
CA LYS A 206 -11.87 7.11 4.61
C LYS A 206 -12.37 5.70 4.95
N ILE A 207 -12.44 4.80 3.98
CA ILE A 207 -12.99 3.45 4.15
C ILE A 207 -12.04 2.43 3.55
N SER A 208 -11.45 1.57 4.39
CA SER A 208 -10.73 0.38 3.93
C SER A 208 -11.36 -0.92 4.46
N GLN A 209 -12.28 -0.85 5.45
CA GLN A 209 -12.95 -2.00 6.07
C GLN A 209 -14.25 -1.54 6.76
N PRO A 210 -15.31 -2.35 6.88
CA PRO A 210 -15.53 -3.64 6.23
C PRO A 210 -16.19 -3.52 4.85
N SER A 211 -15.95 -4.51 3.99
CA SER A 211 -16.69 -4.72 2.76
C SER A 211 -17.95 -5.57 2.99
N PRO A 212 -18.90 -5.63 2.03
CA PRO A 212 -20.13 -6.42 2.14
C PRO A 212 -19.95 -7.94 2.33
N ILE A 213 -18.77 -8.52 2.08
CA ILE A 213 -18.48 -9.94 2.34
C ILE A 213 -18.70 -10.33 3.82
N THR A 214 -18.71 -9.33 4.71
CA THR A 214 -18.97 -9.55 6.14
C THR A 214 -20.42 -9.85 6.46
N ILE A 215 -21.35 -9.67 5.51
CA ILE A 215 -22.78 -9.95 5.70
C ILE A 215 -23.08 -11.40 5.30
N PRO A 216 -23.84 -12.15 6.11
CA PRO A 216 -24.38 -11.85 7.44
C PRO A 216 -23.45 -12.24 8.60
N ARG A 217 -22.20 -12.63 8.33
CA ARG A 217 -21.33 -13.30 9.32
C ARG A 217 -20.90 -12.39 10.48
N TRP A 218 -20.43 -11.16 10.19
CA TRP A 218 -19.94 -10.19 11.18
C TRP A 218 -20.73 -8.89 11.20
N THR A 219 -21.57 -8.71 10.19
CA THR A 219 -22.42 -7.55 9.99
C THR A 219 -23.78 -8.04 9.58
N LYS A 220 -24.83 -7.56 10.23
CA LYS A 220 -26.19 -8.06 10.02
C LYS A 220 -26.72 -7.75 8.62
N ASP A 221 -26.55 -6.51 8.18
CA ASP A 221 -27.06 -5.97 6.93
C ASP A 221 -26.25 -4.75 6.45
N LEU A 222 -26.62 -4.19 5.30
CA LEU A 222 -25.98 -3.01 4.73
C LEU A 222 -26.13 -1.76 5.61
N LYS A 223 -27.18 -1.65 6.42
CA LYS A 223 -27.37 -0.51 7.33
C LYS A 223 -26.34 -0.56 8.44
N GLU A 224 -26.18 -1.71 9.08
CA GLU A 224 -25.17 -1.91 10.10
C GLU A 224 -23.75 -1.80 9.52
N LEU A 225 -23.50 -2.31 8.30
CA LEU A 225 -22.23 -2.19 7.62
C LEU A 225 -21.76 -0.73 7.52
N LYS A 226 -22.64 0.19 7.11
CA LYS A 226 -22.34 1.61 7.00
C LYS A 226 -21.91 2.24 8.33
N LEU A 227 -22.47 1.77 9.45
CA LEU A 227 -22.12 2.23 10.79
C LEU A 227 -20.84 1.60 11.36
N LYS A 228 -20.21 0.70 10.63
CA LYS A 228 -18.97 0.02 11.01
C LYS A 228 -17.79 0.37 10.09
N ARG A 229 -17.99 1.12 9.00
CA ARG A 229 -16.95 1.46 8.03
C ARG A 229 -15.94 2.45 8.59
N TYR A 230 -14.66 2.16 8.37
CA TYR A 230 -13.53 3.00 8.77
C TYR A 230 -12.28 2.63 7.96
N ARG A 231 -11.24 3.42 8.07
CA ARG A 231 -9.93 3.17 7.47
C ARG A 231 -8.97 2.66 8.54
N ILE A 232 -8.34 1.52 8.27
CA ILE A 232 -7.35 0.88 9.13
C ILE A 232 -6.16 0.33 8.34
N ASP A 233 -6.21 0.39 7.02
CA ASP A 233 -5.12 0.01 6.12
C ASP A 233 -4.40 1.26 5.65
N PHE A 234 -3.07 1.28 5.79
CA PHE A 234 -2.26 2.46 5.53
C PHE A 234 -1.01 2.11 4.71
N VAL A 235 -0.54 3.12 3.98
CA VAL A 235 0.79 3.21 3.41
C VAL A 235 1.41 4.52 3.87
N PHE A 236 2.34 4.42 4.80
CA PHE A 236 3.13 5.54 5.31
C PHE A 236 4.51 5.53 4.65
N ALA A 237 4.95 6.67 4.15
CA ALA A 237 6.32 6.87 3.67
C ALA A 237 7.05 7.88 4.55
N ASP A 238 8.38 7.76 4.68
CA ASP A 238 9.17 8.82 5.28
C ASP A 238 8.97 10.14 4.52
N LYS A 239 9.23 11.26 5.18
CA LYS A 239 8.91 12.59 4.65
C LYS A 239 9.54 12.86 3.28
N SER A 240 10.79 12.48 3.08
CA SER A 240 11.51 12.75 1.84
C SER A 240 10.99 11.92 0.68
N PHE A 241 10.67 10.65 0.93
CA PHE A 241 10.08 9.79 -0.08
C PHE A 241 8.62 10.14 -0.36
N ALA A 242 7.86 10.57 0.64
CA ALA A 242 6.50 11.05 0.47
C ALA A 242 6.37 12.27 -0.47
N GLU A 243 7.40 13.10 -0.58
CA GLU A 243 7.43 14.23 -1.54
C GLU A 243 7.40 13.75 -2.99
N GLN A 244 7.87 12.54 -3.28
CA GLN A 244 7.87 11.92 -4.61
C GLN A 244 6.52 11.26 -4.96
N SER A 245 5.59 11.14 -4.02
CA SER A 245 4.26 10.58 -4.28
C SER A 245 3.39 11.54 -5.07
N HIS A 246 2.61 11.02 -6.03
CA HIS A 246 1.67 11.80 -6.83
C HIS A 246 0.23 11.25 -6.81
N SER A 247 0.02 10.05 -6.26
CA SER A 247 -1.30 9.44 -6.10
C SER A 247 -1.36 8.57 -4.85
N GLY A 248 -2.54 8.51 -4.23
CA GLY A 248 -2.85 7.63 -3.12
C GLY A 248 -4.36 7.51 -2.99
N THR A 249 -4.90 6.28 -3.02
CA THR A 249 -6.34 6.05 -2.92
C THR A 249 -6.67 4.67 -2.34
N ILE A 250 -7.95 4.42 -2.07
CA ILE A 250 -8.49 3.11 -1.68
C ILE A 250 -9.48 2.66 -2.75
N SER A 251 -9.26 1.49 -3.32
CA SER A 251 -10.14 0.96 -4.36
C SER A 251 -11.39 0.34 -3.77
N LEU A 252 -12.53 1.01 -3.90
CA LEU A 252 -13.85 0.48 -3.51
C LEU A 252 -14.53 -0.30 -4.66
N ALA A 253 -13.76 -0.90 -5.56
CA ALA A 253 -14.30 -1.66 -6.69
C ALA A 253 -15.15 -2.84 -6.20
N ARG A 254 -16.35 -2.99 -6.81
CA ARG A 254 -17.34 -3.99 -6.39
C ARG A 254 -16.82 -5.43 -6.43
N GLU A 255 -15.91 -5.74 -7.34
CA GLU A 255 -15.30 -7.08 -7.46
C GLU A 255 -14.51 -7.49 -6.21
N ILE A 256 -13.98 -6.53 -5.44
CA ILE A 256 -13.23 -6.76 -4.20
C ILE A 256 -14.15 -7.30 -3.09
N GLU A 257 -15.41 -6.89 -3.09
CA GLU A 257 -16.40 -7.21 -2.07
C GLU A 257 -16.75 -8.72 -1.98
N THR A 258 -16.26 -9.53 -2.90
CA THR A 258 -16.35 -11.01 -2.88
C THR A 258 -15.03 -11.68 -2.52
N ILE A 259 -13.95 -10.90 -2.38
CA ILE A 259 -12.58 -11.40 -2.19
C ILE A 259 -12.10 -11.17 -0.76
N SER A 260 -12.30 -9.94 -0.24
CA SER A 260 -11.85 -9.57 1.10
C SER A 260 -12.85 -8.64 1.79
N ASP A 261 -12.81 -8.62 3.10
CA ASP A 261 -13.50 -7.63 3.93
C ASP A 261 -12.75 -6.31 4.01
N HIS A 262 -11.52 -6.26 3.49
CA HIS A 262 -10.74 -5.05 3.32
C HIS A 262 -10.67 -4.63 1.84
N TYR A 263 -10.62 -3.32 1.63
CA TYR A 263 -10.39 -2.70 0.33
C TYR A 263 -8.89 -2.35 0.18
N PRO A 264 -8.28 -2.61 -1.00
CA PRO A 264 -6.86 -2.35 -1.22
C PRO A 264 -6.53 -0.87 -1.24
N VAL A 265 -5.38 -0.54 -0.67
CA VAL A 265 -4.72 0.77 -0.77
C VAL A 265 -3.77 0.73 -1.96
N ILE A 266 -3.83 1.76 -2.80
CA ILE A 266 -2.96 1.93 -3.97
C ILE A 266 -2.27 3.27 -3.87
N VAL A 267 -0.94 3.29 -3.98
CA VAL A 267 -0.15 4.52 -3.97
C VAL A 267 0.85 4.54 -5.13
N GLU A 268 1.12 5.72 -5.66
CA GLU A 268 2.02 5.90 -6.79
C GLU A 268 3.03 7.02 -6.51
N PHE A 269 4.27 6.79 -6.93
CA PHE A 269 5.39 7.70 -6.79
C PHE A 269 6.00 8.00 -8.15
N ASN A 270 6.57 9.20 -8.31
CA ASN A 270 7.28 9.61 -9.51
C ASN A 270 8.63 8.91 -9.63
N GLY A 271 8.99 8.55 -10.86
CA GLY A 271 10.34 8.26 -11.27
C GLY A 271 10.76 6.81 -11.23
N ALA A 272 11.68 6.47 -12.12
CA ALA A 272 12.52 5.30 -11.97
C ALA A 272 13.30 5.45 -10.66
N LEU A 273 12.95 4.62 -9.67
CA LEU A 273 13.75 4.53 -8.47
C LEU A 273 15.07 3.88 -8.86
N SER A 274 16.15 4.68 -8.93
CA SER A 274 17.50 4.18 -9.16
C SER A 274 17.81 3.10 -8.13
N PRO A 275 18.53 2.03 -8.51
CA PRO A 275 18.85 0.92 -7.64
C PRO A 275 19.71 1.33 -6.45
#